data_dd362fcff39418d8c1bbae90aeedb997
#
_entry.id   dd362fcff39418d8c1bbae90aeedb997
#
_cell.length_a   1.000
_cell.length_b   1.000
_cell.length_c   1.000
_cell.angle_alpha   90.00
_cell.angle_beta   90.00
_cell.angle_gamma   90.00
#
_symmetry.space_group_name_H-M   'P 1'
#
loop_
_entity.id
_entity.type
_entity.pdbx_description
1 polymer ?
#
loop_
_entity_poly.entity_id
_entity_poly.type
_entity_poly.pdbx_seq_one_letter_code
_entity_poly.pdbx_strand_id
1 'polypeptide(L)'
;MPSFFVQGVDALSPKEVTNTKTPVSRVGNKTAILHILYALFPLQYGRFIDVFGGSGSVLLGKPQIDAFEVYNDFDRNLANLFRCMKTRTMATIRELGFCTLNSRDDFNAIRRFFDDEKFDDPYLAQELELTEIMLPPLEAEELKELRIRLTQDYDVRRAAMFLKLLRCSYSSSGKSFASQPFDIRFVRPMVISAAQLHPW
;
A
#
# COMPACT_ATOMS: atom_id res chain seq x y z
N MET A 1 13.38 39.99 -13.81
CA MET A 1 12.94 38.86 -12.95
C MET A 1 13.50 37.58 -13.54
N PRO A 2 14.48 36.92 -12.92
CA PRO A 2 14.94 35.63 -13.44
C PRO A 2 13.87 34.56 -13.17
N SER A 3 13.52 33.85 -14.21
CA SER A 3 12.51 32.76 -14.15
C SER A 3 13.03 31.61 -13.30
N PHE A 4 12.51 31.46 -12.12
CA PHE A 4 12.76 30.33 -11.20
C PHE A 4 12.33 28.97 -11.79
N PHE A 5 11.64 28.97 -12.90
CA PHE A 5 11.07 27.77 -13.51
C PHE A 5 12.00 26.96 -14.43
N VAL A 6 13.14 27.51 -14.85
CA VAL A 6 13.99 26.84 -15.86
C VAL A 6 15.14 26.05 -15.24
N GLN A 7 15.51 26.28 -13.98
CA GLN A 7 16.64 25.57 -13.36
C GLN A 7 16.27 24.19 -12.76
N GLY A 8 14.99 23.85 -12.63
CA GLY A 8 14.57 22.58 -12.01
C GLY A 8 14.48 21.39 -12.97
N VAL A 9 14.45 21.62 -14.27
CA VAL A 9 14.23 20.55 -15.25
C VAL A 9 15.50 19.76 -15.59
N ASP A 10 16.66 20.42 -15.47
CA ASP A 10 17.97 19.79 -15.75
C ASP A 10 18.54 18.99 -14.55
N ALA A 11 17.95 19.11 -13.36
CA ALA A 11 18.50 18.50 -12.14
C ALA A 11 17.99 17.07 -11.86
N LEU A 12 16.90 16.65 -12.49
CA LEU A 12 16.39 15.27 -12.36
C LEU A 12 16.78 14.47 -13.60
N SER A 13 17.93 13.81 -13.52
CA SER A 13 18.28 12.82 -14.53
C SER A 13 17.20 11.71 -14.57
N PRO A 14 16.79 11.22 -15.74
CA PRO A 14 15.80 10.15 -15.85
C PRO A 14 16.18 8.85 -15.11
N LYS A 15 17.40 8.75 -14.60
CA LYS A 15 17.91 7.60 -13.83
C LYS A 15 17.52 7.62 -12.34
N GLU A 16 17.05 8.73 -11.80
CA GLU A 16 16.68 8.86 -10.39
C GLU A 16 15.19 8.63 -10.12
N VAL A 17 14.37 8.56 -11.14
CA VAL A 17 13.00 8.07 -11.01
C VAL A 17 13.07 6.58 -10.73
N THR A 18 12.95 6.21 -9.47
CA THR A 18 12.89 4.80 -9.10
C THR A 18 11.71 4.17 -9.83
N ASN A 19 11.98 3.19 -10.70
CA ASN A 19 10.97 2.48 -11.47
C ASN A 19 10.19 1.51 -10.56
N THR A 20 9.80 2.01 -9.37
CA THR A 20 9.12 1.22 -8.36
C THR A 20 7.69 0.99 -8.80
N LYS A 21 7.44 -0.22 -9.23
CA LYS A 21 6.09 -0.63 -9.63
C LYS A 21 5.20 -0.70 -8.40
N THR A 22 4.15 0.10 -8.39
CA THR A 22 3.12 -0.03 -7.36
C THR A 22 2.47 -1.42 -7.41
N PRO A 23 2.21 -2.07 -6.27
CA PRO A 23 1.47 -3.33 -6.23
C PRO A 23 0.02 -3.16 -6.66
N VAL A 24 -0.50 -1.94 -6.57
CA VAL A 24 -1.88 -1.59 -6.88
C VAL A 24 -1.95 -0.97 -8.27
N SER A 25 -2.62 -1.65 -9.20
CA SER A 25 -3.05 -1.04 -10.46
C SER A 25 -4.45 -0.46 -10.26
N ARG A 26 -4.68 0.77 -10.71
CA ARG A 26 -5.99 1.43 -10.62
C ARG A 26 -6.18 2.44 -11.74
N VAL A 27 -7.44 2.64 -12.17
CA VAL A 27 -7.79 3.71 -13.13
C VAL A 27 -7.40 5.06 -12.54
N GLY A 28 -6.80 5.92 -13.34
CA GLY A 28 -6.30 7.21 -12.88
C GLY A 28 -4.90 7.17 -12.29
N ASN A 29 -4.19 6.05 -12.43
CA ASN A 29 -2.78 5.93 -12.07
C ASN A 29 -1.95 7.03 -12.78
N LYS A 30 -1.08 7.68 -12.01
CA LYS A 30 -0.25 8.81 -12.46
C LYS A 30 1.09 8.39 -13.08
N THR A 31 1.34 7.08 -13.24
CA THR A 31 2.65 6.56 -13.69
C THR A 31 3.14 7.21 -14.98
N ALA A 32 2.25 7.47 -15.94
CA ALA A 32 2.63 8.06 -17.22
C ALA A 32 3.12 9.52 -17.12
N ILE A 33 2.73 10.24 -16.08
CA ILE A 33 3.05 11.67 -15.90
C ILE A 33 3.96 11.94 -14.70
N LEU A 34 4.50 10.91 -14.05
CA LEU A 34 5.33 11.07 -12.86
C LEU A 34 6.55 11.98 -13.11
N HIS A 35 7.19 11.84 -14.28
CA HIS A 35 8.34 12.68 -14.66
C HIS A 35 7.98 14.17 -14.70
N ILE A 36 6.77 14.51 -15.15
CA ILE A 36 6.29 15.91 -15.16
C ILE A 36 5.96 16.36 -13.73
N LEU A 37 5.27 15.51 -12.95
CA LEU A 37 4.90 15.85 -11.59
C LEU A 37 6.12 16.10 -10.71
N TYR A 38 7.14 15.25 -10.79
CA TYR A 38 8.35 15.41 -9.96
C TYR A 38 9.18 16.62 -10.36
N ALA A 39 9.18 17.02 -11.63
CA ALA A 39 9.82 18.27 -12.07
C ALA A 39 9.15 19.52 -11.47
N LEU A 40 7.91 19.42 -11.02
CA LEU A 40 7.18 20.51 -10.39
C LEU A 40 7.31 20.52 -8.85
N PHE A 41 7.88 19.46 -8.25
CA PHE A 41 8.06 19.41 -6.81
C PHE A 41 9.19 20.33 -6.35
N PRO A 42 9.07 20.94 -5.16
CA PRO A 42 10.19 21.64 -4.56
C PRO A 42 11.39 20.70 -4.38
N LEU A 43 12.60 21.20 -4.58
CA LEU A 43 13.84 20.42 -4.39
C LEU A 43 14.04 19.97 -2.94
N GLN A 44 13.51 20.73 -1.99
CA GLN A 44 13.59 20.44 -0.56
C GLN A 44 12.22 20.68 0.09
N TYR A 45 11.77 19.72 0.87
CA TYR A 45 10.56 19.82 1.68
C TYR A 45 10.69 18.89 2.88
N GLY A 46 10.20 19.33 4.04
CA GLY A 46 10.18 18.51 5.26
C GLY A 46 8.98 17.60 5.39
N ARG A 47 7.96 17.78 4.52
CA ARG A 47 6.74 16.98 4.57
C ARG A 47 6.16 16.78 3.17
N PHE A 48 5.76 15.56 2.88
CA PHE A 48 5.02 15.19 1.67
C PHE A 48 3.69 14.54 2.04
N ILE A 49 2.60 15.05 1.51
CA ILE A 49 1.25 14.53 1.77
C ILE A 49 0.60 14.19 0.43
N ASP A 50 0.38 12.91 0.16
CA ASP A 50 -0.42 12.45 -0.97
C ASP A 50 -1.88 12.31 -0.53
N VAL A 51 -2.69 13.34 -0.78
CA VAL A 51 -4.06 13.46 -0.30
C VAL A 51 -5.02 12.51 -1.00
N PHE A 52 -4.73 12.18 -2.26
CA PHE A 52 -5.49 11.27 -3.11
C PHE A 52 -4.57 10.18 -3.68
N GLY A 53 -3.97 9.42 -2.78
CA GLY A 53 -2.86 8.52 -3.06
C GLY A 53 -3.16 7.43 -4.10
N GLY A 54 -4.41 6.95 -4.15
CA GLY A 54 -4.86 5.97 -5.14
C GLY A 54 -3.94 4.75 -5.19
N SER A 55 -3.33 4.51 -6.35
CA SER A 55 -2.35 3.41 -6.50
C SER A 55 -1.03 3.61 -5.77
N GLY A 56 -0.82 4.75 -5.11
CA GLY A 56 0.45 5.11 -4.48
C GLY A 56 1.59 5.40 -5.45
N SER A 57 1.30 5.55 -6.74
CA SER A 57 2.34 5.71 -7.76
C SER A 57 3.19 6.96 -7.58
N VAL A 58 2.60 8.06 -7.08
CA VAL A 58 3.33 9.30 -6.82
C VAL A 58 4.23 9.14 -5.61
N LEU A 59 3.70 8.63 -4.51
CA LEU A 59 4.45 8.42 -3.27
C LEU A 59 5.60 7.42 -3.46
N LEU A 60 5.32 6.28 -4.09
CA LEU A 60 6.30 5.19 -4.25
C LEU A 60 7.34 5.44 -5.34
N GLY A 61 7.04 6.28 -6.32
CA GLY A 61 7.92 6.56 -7.44
C GLY A 61 8.78 7.82 -7.26
N LYS A 62 8.51 8.65 -6.24
CA LYS A 62 9.30 9.86 -5.99
C LYS A 62 10.69 9.52 -5.47
N PRO A 63 11.70 10.38 -5.70
CA PRO A 63 12.99 10.27 -5.05
C PRO A 63 12.84 10.19 -3.53
N GLN A 64 13.63 9.35 -2.88
CA GLN A 64 13.69 9.31 -1.43
C GLN A 64 14.34 10.58 -0.91
N ILE A 65 13.61 11.31 -0.10
CA ILE A 65 14.06 12.50 0.62
C ILE A 65 13.76 12.24 2.09
N ASP A 66 14.62 12.69 2.98
CA ASP A 66 14.38 12.62 4.43
C ASP A 66 13.27 13.62 4.81
N ALA A 67 12.04 13.22 4.54
CA ALA A 67 10.83 13.99 4.78
C ALA A 67 9.76 13.10 5.41
N PHE A 68 8.94 13.72 6.25
CA PHE A 68 7.76 13.04 6.80
C PHE A 68 6.72 12.84 5.69
N GLU A 69 6.34 11.60 5.43
CA GLU A 69 5.44 11.23 4.35
C GLU A 69 4.10 10.75 4.86
N VAL A 70 3.03 11.18 4.20
CA VAL A 70 1.66 10.77 4.50
C VAL A 70 0.98 10.28 3.23
N TYR A 71 0.49 9.05 3.28
CA TYR A 71 -0.46 8.53 2.30
C TYR A 71 -1.88 8.69 2.83
N ASN A 72 -2.74 9.30 2.05
CA ASN A 72 -4.16 9.39 2.35
C ASN A 72 -4.99 9.02 1.11
N ASP A 73 -6.11 8.35 1.32
CA ASP A 73 -7.11 8.09 0.31
C ASP A 73 -8.50 8.02 0.94
N PHE A 74 -9.52 8.41 0.18
CA PHE A 74 -10.92 8.30 0.62
C PHE A 74 -11.37 6.84 0.72
N ASP A 75 -10.82 5.96 -0.12
CA ASP A 75 -11.11 4.53 -0.11
C ASP A 75 -10.41 3.86 1.09
N ARG A 76 -11.18 3.56 2.14
CA ARG A 76 -10.69 2.91 3.36
C ARG A 76 -9.99 1.59 3.09
N ASN A 77 -10.39 0.83 2.06
CA ASN A 77 -9.75 -0.42 1.71
C ASN A 77 -8.36 -0.19 1.12
N LEU A 78 -8.16 0.90 0.36
CA LEU A 78 -6.82 1.31 -0.08
C LEU A 78 -5.94 1.73 1.10
N ALA A 79 -6.45 2.59 1.97
CA ALA A 79 -5.72 3.02 3.15
C ALA A 79 -5.31 1.83 4.02
N ASN A 80 -6.25 0.89 4.28
CA ASN A 80 -5.98 -0.35 4.99
C ASN A 80 -4.90 -1.20 4.28
N LEU A 81 -5.00 -1.35 2.96
CA LEU A 81 -4.03 -2.12 2.18
C LEU A 81 -2.60 -1.56 2.32
N PHE A 82 -2.42 -0.25 2.12
CA PHE A 82 -1.09 0.37 2.24
C PHE A 82 -0.55 0.30 3.66
N ARG A 83 -1.39 0.48 4.67
CA ARG A 83 -1.02 0.32 6.07
C ARG A 83 -0.58 -1.11 6.38
N CYS A 84 -1.34 -2.13 5.96
CA CYS A 84 -0.97 -3.53 6.15
C CYS A 84 0.30 -3.91 5.40
N MET A 85 0.49 -3.42 4.18
CA MET A 85 1.74 -3.64 3.44
C MET A 85 2.94 -3.10 4.18
N LYS A 86 2.82 -1.95 4.85
CA LYS A 86 3.90 -1.32 5.59
C LYS A 86 4.15 -1.97 6.95
N THR A 87 3.12 -2.01 7.79
CA THR A 87 3.28 -2.36 9.21
C THR A 87 3.22 -3.86 9.46
N ARG A 88 2.58 -4.62 8.55
CA ARG A 88 2.31 -6.06 8.68
C ARG A 88 2.61 -6.82 7.40
N THR A 89 3.73 -6.48 6.78
CA THR A 89 4.16 -6.99 5.46
C THR A 89 4.12 -8.50 5.37
N MET A 90 4.67 -9.21 6.35
CA MET A 90 4.74 -10.68 6.33
C MET A 90 3.36 -11.32 6.47
N ALA A 91 2.51 -10.81 7.35
CA ALA A 91 1.14 -11.27 7.50
C ALA A 91 0.34 -11.04 6.19
N THR A 92 0.50 -9.87 5.56
CA THR A 92 -0.12 -9.54 4.28
C THR A 92 0.32 -10.50 3.17
N ILE A 93 1.62 -10.81 3.08
CA ILE A 93 2.16 -11.77 2.10
C ILE A 93 1.62 -13.18 2.36
N ARG A 94 1.56 -13.60 3.62
CA ARG A 94 1.01 -14.89 4.01
C ARG A 94 -0.45 -15.02 3.59
N GLU A 95 -1.26 -14.02 3.89
CA GLU A 95 -2.69 -14.02 3.54
C GLU A 95 -2.91 -13.98 2.01
N LEU A 96 -2.06 -13.26 1.28
CA LEU A 96 -2.06 -13.29 -0.18
C LEU A 96 -1.80 -14.69 -0.75
N GLY A 97 -1.03 -15.53 -0.05
CA GLY A 97 -0.71 -16.90 -0.45
C GLY A 97 -1.86 -17.89 -0.24
N PHE A 98 -2.75 -17.65 0.72
CA PHE A 98 -3.79 -18.61 1.10
C PHE A 98 -4.98 -18.68 0.17
N CYS A 99 -5.31 -17.61 -0.51
CA CYS A 99 -6.50 -17.55 -1.35
C CYS A 99 -6.10 -17.46 -2.81
N THR A 100 -6.32 -18.51 -3.56
CA THR A 100 -6.22 -18.46 -5.02
C THR A 100 -7.54 -17.91 -5.58
N LEU A 101 -7.47 -16.85 -6.35
CA LEU A 101 -8.62 -16.29 -7.04
C LEU A 101 -8.52 -16.67 -8.51
N ASN A 102 -9.18 -17.77 -8.86
CA ASN A 102 -9.08 -18.37 -10.20
C ASN A 102 -10.42 -18.42 -10.94
N SER A 103 -11.51 -18.13 -10.26
CA SER A 103 -12.86 -18.23 -10.84
C SER A 103 -13.67 -16.95 -10.64
N ARG A 104 -14.74 -16.83 -11.45
CA ARG A 104 -15.73 -15.77 -11.27
C ARG A 104 -16.48 -15.91 -9.94
N ASP A 105 -16.67 -17.13 -9.48
CA ASP A 105 -17.39 -17.39 -8.23
C ASP A 105 -16.55 -16.96 -7.03
N ASP A 106 -15.24 -17.22 -7.04
CA ASP A 106 -14.30 -16.70 -6.04
C ASP A 106 -14.29 -15.17 -6.03
N PHE A 107 -14.25 -14.57 -7.21
CA PHE A 107 -14.31 -13.11 -7.34
C PHE A 107 -15.59 -12.53 -6.73
N ASN A 108 -16.74 -13.13 -7.02
CA ASN A 108 -18.02 -12.70 -6.49
C ASN A 108 -18.12 -12.95 -4.97
N ALA A 109 -17.52 -14.03 -4.46
CA ALA A 109 -17.45 -14.30 -3.02
C ALA A 109 -16.62 -13.24 -2.30
N ILE A 110 -15.44 -12.91 -2.84
CA ILE A 110 -14.59 -11.82 -2.30
C ILE A 110 -15.33 -10.48 -2.38
N ARG A 111 -16.00 -10.19 -3.47
CA ARG A 111 -16.76 -8.94 -3.62
C ARG A 111 -17.83 -8.79 -2.55
N ARG A 112 -18.59 -9.87 -2.27
CA ARG A 112 -19.59 -9.88 -1.18
C ARG A 112 -18.97 -9.68 0.21
N PHE A 113 -17.74 -10.13 0.43
CA PHE A 113 -17.02 -9.88 1.66
C PHE A 113 -16.81 -8.38 1.94
N PHE A 114 -16.70 -7.55 0.91
CA PHE A 114 -16.55 -6.09 1.06
C PHE A 114 -17.86 -5.36 1.34
N ASP A 115 -18.99 -6.02 1.20
CA ASP A 115 -20.29 -5.49 1.60
C ASP A 115 -20.43 -5.50 3.15
N ASP A 116 -19.61 -6.29 3.85
CA ASP A 116 -19.49 -6.25 5.31
C ASP A 116 -18.49 -5.16 5.74
N GLU A 117 -18.97 -4.17 6.51
CA GLU A 117 -18.16 -3.04 6.98
C GLU A 117 -17.23 -3.39 8.14
N LYS A 118 -17.37 -4.57 8.74
CA LYS A 118 -16.54 -4.99 9.88
C LYS A 118 -15.13 -5.32 9.44
N PHE A 119 -14.18 -4.82 10.23
CA PHE A 119 -12.77 -5.20 10.13
C PHE A 119 -12.52 -6.29 11.19
N ASP A 120 -12.01 -7.42 10.72
CA ASP A 120 -11.59 -8.52 11.59
C ASP A 120 -10.12 -8.87 11.27
N ASP A 121 -9.31 -8.92 12.31
CA ASP A 121 -7.89 -9.18 12.18
C ASP A 121 -7.53 -10.54 12.81
N PRO A 122 -7.44 -11.60 11.99
CA PRO A 122 -7.17 -12.94 12.48
C PRO A 122 -5.77 -13.13 13.07
N TYR A 123 -4.85 -12.17 12.82
CA TYR A 123 -3.46 -12.27 13.28
C TYR A 123 -3.21 -11.56 14.61
N LEU A 124 -4.13 -10.71 15.06
CA LEU A 124 -3.93 -9.90 16.27
C LEU A 124 -3.61 -10.76 17.49
N ALA A 125 -4.36 -11.81 17.73
CA ALA A 125 -4.16 -12.69 18.88
C ALA A 125 -2.74 -13.31 18.91
N GLN A 126 -2.27 -13.79 17.76
CA GLN A 126 -0.93 -14.36 17.63
C GLN A 126 0.16 -13.29 17.81
N GLU A 127 -0.05 -12.09 17.31
CA GLU A 127 0.91 -11.00 17.46
C GLU A 127 1.01 -10.50 18.90
N LEU A 128 -0.11 -10.49 19.64
CA LEU A 128 -0.12 -10.14 21.05
C LEU A 128 0.63 -11.20 21.87
N GLU A 129 0.37 -12.48 21.62
CA GLU A 129 1.08 -13.58 22.30
C GLU A 129 2.58 -13.54 22.04
N LEU A 130 2.99 -13.36 20.79
CA LEU A 130 4.41 -13.22 20.43
C LEU A 130 5.06 -12.00 21.12
N THR A 131 4.32 -10.91 21.26
CA THR A 131 4.83 -9.72 21.95
C THR A 131 5.12 -10.00 23.42
N GLU A 132 4.25 -10.74 24.10
CA GLU A 132 4.48 -11.17 25.50
C GLU A 132 5.72 -12.06 25.66
N ILE A 133 5.93 -12.95 24.71
CA ILE A 133 7.06 -13.91 24.78
C ILE A 133 8.40 -13.20 24.51
N MET A 134 8.41 -12.22 23.61
CA MET A 134 9.65 -11.64 23.07
C MET A 134 10.13 -10.39 23.80
N LEU A 135 9.31 -9.73 24.58
CA LEU A 135 9.64 -8.45 25.21
C LEU A 135 9.54 -8.48 26.74
N PRO A 136 10.30 -7.61 27.44
CA PRO A 136 10.10 -7.39 28.87
C PRO A 136 8.67 -6.95 29.19
N PRO A 137 8.12 -7.29 30.37
CA PRO A 137 6.69 -7.08 30.66
C PRO A 137 6.17 -5.66 30.45
N LEU A 138 6.94 -4.62 30.82
CA LEU A 138 6.53 -3.23 30.64
C LEU A 138 6.47 -2.81 29.16
N GLU A 139 7.52 -3.15 28.39
CA GLU A 139 7.56 -2.86 26.96
C GLU A 139 6.52 -3.68 26.17
N ALA A 140 6.27 -4.92 26.62
CA ALA A 140 5.26 -5.78 26.04
C ALA A 140 3.86 -5.19 26.20
N GLU A 141 3.54 -4.63 27.37
CA GLU A 141 2.21 -4.06 27.64
C GLU A 141 1.95 -2.81 26.80
N GLU A 142 2.90 -1.87 26.75
CA GLU A 142 2.79 -0.68 25.92
C GLU A 142 2.64 -1.02 24.43
N LEU A 143 3.39 -2.01 23.94
CA LEU A 143 3.33 -2.43 22.55
C LEU A 143 2.02 -3.16 22.23
N LYS A 144 1.47 -3.93 23.17
CA LYS A 144 0.15 -4.55 23.02
C LYS A 144 -0.96 -3.51 22.90
N GLU A 145 -0.98 -2.53 23.79
CA GLU A 145 -1.95 -1.45 23.70
C GLU A 145 -1.86 -0.71 22.38
N LEU A 146 -0.65 -0.43 21.91
CA LEU A 146 -0.43 0.20 20.61
C LEU A 146 -0.93 -0.70 19.48
N ARG A 147 -0.65 -2.01 19.51
CA ARG A 147 -1.14 -2.97 18.50
C ARG A 147 -2.65 -3.06 18.48
N ILE A 148 -3.30 -3.14 19.64
CA ILE A 148 -4.76 -3.17 19.75
C ILE A 148 -5.37 -1.90 19.13
N ARG A 149 -4.83 -0.71 19.42
CA ARG A 149 -5.29 0.55 18.80
C ARG A 149 -5.10 0.55 17.27
N LEU A 150 -3.93 0.10 16.82
CA LEU A 150 -3.63 0.07 15.40
C LEU A 150 -4.52 -0.93 14.64
N THR A 151 -4.89 -2.03 15.26
CA THR A 151 -5.70 -3.08 14.63
C THR A 151 -7.19 -2.79 14.61
N GLN A 152 -7.69 -1.85 15.40
CA GLN A 152 -9.07 -1.38 15.27
C GLN A 152 -9.37 -0.82 13.87
N ASP A 153 -8.31 -0.34 13.17
CA ASP A 153 -8.41 0.23 11.83
C ASP A 153 -7.76 -0.65 10.74
N TYR A 154 -7.17 -1.81 11.09
CA TYR A 154 -6.40 -2.65 10.17
C TYR A 154 -6.93 -4.07 10.10
N ASP A 155 -7.13 -4.53 8.88
CA ASP A 155 -7.52 -5.91 8.59
C ASP A 155 -6.65 -6.45 7.46
N VAL A 156 -5.70 -7.33 7.82
CA VAL A 156 -4.76 -7.96 6.87
C VAL A 156 -5.49 -8.83 5.85
N ARG A 157 -6.51 -9.56 6.28
CA ARG A 157 -7.31 -10.40 5.40
C ARG A 157 -8.08 -9.57 4.40
N ARG A 158 -8.70 -8.50 4.86
CA ARG A 158 -9.39 -7.52 4.01
C ARG A 158 -8.42 -6.86 3.03
N ALA A 159 -7.21 -6.49 3.47
CA ALA A 159 -6.18 -5.93 2.61
C ALA A 159 -5.76 -6.90 1.49
N ALA A 160 -5.50 -8.17 1.83
CA ALA A 160 -5.13 -9.19 0.88
C ALA A 160 -6.24 -9.47 -0.14
N MET A 161 -7.48 -9.61 0.33
CA MET A 161 -8.65 -9.81 -0.53
C MET A 161 -8.88 -8.62 -1.47
N PHE A 162 -8.69 -7.39 -0.97
CA PHE A 162 -8.82 -6.18 -1.78
C PHE A 162 -7.79 -6.13 -2.90
N LEU A 163 -6.53 -6.42 -2.59
CA LEU A 163 -5.48 -6.47 -3.61
C LEU A 163 -5.77 -7.52 -4.68
N LYS A 164 -6.24 -8.71 -4.28
CA LYS A 164 -6.67 -9.75 -5.23
C LYS A 164 -7.83 -9.28 -6.10
N LEU A 165 -8.85 -8.68 -5.49
CA LEU A 165 -10.02 -8.15 -6.18
C LEU A 165 -9.61 -7.13 -7.27
N LEU A 166 -8.73 -6.18 -6.93
CA LEU A 166 -8.23 -5.19 -7.88
C LEU A 166 -7.46 -5.84 -9.02
N ARG A 167 -6.55 -6.77 -8.70
CA ARG A 167 -5.69 -7.44 -9.70
C ARG A 167 -6.47 -8.33 -10.67
N CYS A 168 -7.56 -8.94 -10.21
CA CYS A 168 -8.40 -9.85 -10.99
C CYS A 168 -9.64 -9.15 -11.56
N SER A 169 -9.67 -7.82 -11.58
CA SER A 169 -10.78 -7.06 -12.14
C SER A 169 -10.40 -6.29 -13.39
N TYR A 170 -11.38 -6.07 -14.28
CA TYR A 170 -11.23 -5.20 -15.43
C TYR A 170 -10.84 -3.78 -14.98
N SER A 171 -9.79 -3.24 -15.57
CA SER A 171 -9.24 -1.92 -15.24
C SER A 171 -8.96 -1.73 -13.75
N SER A 172 -8.73 -2.82 -13.01
CA SER A 172 -8.51 -2.81 -11.57
C SER A 172 -9.59 -2.06 -10.78
N SER A 173 -10.82 -2.14 -11.25
CA SER A 173 -11.97 -1.42 -10.66
C SER A 173 -12.61 -2.15 -9.47
N GLY A 174 -12.34 -3.44 -9.31
CA GLY A 174 -13.02 -4.30 -8.33
C GLY A 174 -14.47 -4.66 -8.71
N LYS A 175 -14.97 -4.22 -9.86
CA LYS A 175 -16.39 -4.36 -10.24
C LYS A 175 -16.71 -5.57 -11.10
N SER A 176 -15.83 -5.91 -12.01
CA SER A 176 -16.05 -7.00 -12.98
C SER A 176 -14.82 -7.88 -13.09
N PHE A 177 -15.04 -9.18 -13.09
CA PHE A 177 -13.99 -10.17 -13.18
C PHE A 177 -13.26 -10.12 -14.53
N ALA A 178 -11.94 -10.03 -14.47
CA ALA A 178 -11.04 -10.25 -15.61
C ALA A 178 -10.32 -11.57 -15.39
N SER A 179 -10.33 -12.44 -16.40
CA SER A 179 -9.68 -13.75 -16.34
C SER A 179 -8.15 -13.63 -16.35
N GLN A 180 -7.59 -12.92 -15.40
CA GLN A 180 -6.15 -12.84 -15.17
C GLN A 180 -5.81 -13.62 -13.90
N PRO A 181 -4.93 -14.61 -13.98
CA PRO A 181 -4.53 -15.36 -12.80
C PRO A 181 -3.80 -14.44 -11.82
N PHE A 182 -4.16 -14.53 -10.54
CA PHE A 182 -3.41 -13.90 -9.48
C PHE A 182 -2.16 -14.74 -9.19
N ASP A 183 -0.99 -14.21 -9.50
CA ASP A 183 0.29 -14.86 -9.18
C ASP A 183 1.03 -14.09 -8.08
N ILE A 184 1.10 -14.72 -6.91
CA ILE A 184 1.79 -14.19 -5.73
C ILE A 184 3.28 -13.90 -6.00
N ARG A 185 3.93 -14.64 -6.90
CA ARG A 185 5.34 -14.46 -7.24
C ARG A 185 5.62 -13.09 -7.85
N PHE A 186 4.67 -12.51 -8.56
CA PHE A 186 4.79 -11.16 -9.11
C PHE A 186 4.41 -10.08 -8.09
N VAL A 187 3.47 -10.36 -7.20
CA VAL A 187 2.95 -9.36 -6.26
C VAL A 187 3.83 -9.23 -5.02
N ARG A 188 4.36 -10.34 -4.51
CA ARG A 188 5.21 -10.38 -3.31
C ARG A 188 6.39 -9.41 -3.35
N PRO A 189 7.22 -9.36 -4.43
CA PRO A 189 8.32 -8.40 -4.49
C PRO A 189 7.85 -6.94 -4.45
N MET A 190 6.72 -6.63 -5.07
CA MET A 190 6.16 -5.27 -5.07
C MET A 190 5.68 -4.86 -3.68
N VAL A 191 5.04 -5.78 -2.93
CA VAL A 191 4.61 -5.54 -1.54
C VAL A 191 5.82 -5.30 -0.64
N ILE A 192 6.87 -6.13 -0.76
CA ILE A 192 8.11 -5.97 0.01
C ILE A 192 8.79 -4.63 -0.35
N SER A 193 8.90 -4.31 -1.62
CA SER A 193 9.50 -3.06 -2.06
C SER A 193 8.72 -1.84 -1.54
N ALA A 194 7.39 -1.87 -1.61
CA ALA A 194 6.55 -0.80 -1.07
C ALA A 194 6.71 -0.62 0.45
N ALA A 195 6.94 -1.71 1.18
CA ALA A 195 7.16 -1.67 2.63
C ALA A 195 8.54 -1.10 3.02
N GLN A 196 9.56 -1.30 2.19
CA GLN A 196 10.95 -0.93 2.49
C GLN A 196 11.31 0.49 2.08
N LEU A 197 10.67 1.02 1.04
CA LEU A 197 11.11 2.24 0.38
C LEU A 197 10.81 3.53 1.14
N HIS A 198 9.82 3.53 2.03
CA HIS A 198 9.38 4.76 2.68
C HIS A 198 9.13 4.56 4.18
N PRO A 199 9.95 5.17 5.05
CA PRO A 199 9.64 5.31 6.48
C PRO A 199 8.54 6.39 6.64
N TRP A 200 7.28 6.01 6.54
CA TRP A 200 6.13 6.88 6.79
C TRP A 200 5.34 6.48 8.03
#